data_d326de558372c2981a979dab1a90dd16
#
_entry.id   d326de558372c2981a979dab1a90dd16
#
_cell.length_a   1.000
_cell.length_b   1.000
_cell.length_c   1.000
_cell.angle_alpha   90.00
_cell.angle_beta   90.00
_cell.angle_gamma   90.00
#
_symmetry.space_group_name_H-M   'P 1'
#
loop_
_entity.id
_entity.type
_entity.pdbx_description
1 polymer ?
#
loop_
_entity_poly.entity_id
_entity_poly.type
_entity_poly.pdbx_seq_one_letter_code
_entity_poly.pdbx_strand_id
1 'polypeptide(L)'
;HGFDCIVIFALSEDGSYIDPNNQAGVVGWDELDDADLMIIGTRFRKPTASQAKHITGFINDGKPLIGIRTSTHAFNGDGNFGGEVNYRNFGRMVLGEQWVSHHGKHKQQGARGVVETGQADHPILSSVSDVFAPSDVYGVIHLTDQDTILMRGAVTETLDPKSQKIEGSKNDPMQPLAWLHPYVSPSGTKGNSFCTTAGASVDFVSEDLRRMIVNAAYFLTDKPVPEKADVGFVDPF
;
A
#
# COMPACT_ATOMS: atom_id res chain seq x y z
N HIS A 1 5.16 -18.27 -6.78
CA HIS A 1 4.05 -17.58 -7.47
C HIS A 1 4.35 -17.26 -8.94
N GLY A 2 5.57 -17.44 -9.41
CA GLY A 2 5.96 -17.19 -10.80
C GLY A 2 6.12 -15.72 -11.18
N PHE A 3 6.20 -14.83 -10.19
CA PHE A 3 6.64 -13.44 -10.39
C PHE A 3 8.16 -13.37 -10.29
N ASP A 4 8.77 -12.63 -11.23
CA ASP A 4 10.16 -12.21 -11.09
C ASP A 4 10.17 -10.90 -10.28
N CYS A 5 10.85 -10.90 -9.15
CA CYS A 5 10.78 -9.82 -8.18
C CYS A 5 12.13 -9.13 -8.00
N ILE A 6 12.18 -7.84 -8.29
CA ILE A 6 13.32 -6.98 -8.00
C ILE A 6 12.99 -6.15 -6.77
N VAL A 7 13.87 -6.18 -5.76
CA VAL A 7 13.67 -5.43 -4.51
C VAL A 7 14.72 -4.34 -4.42
N ILE A 8 14.25 -3.09 -4.31
CA ILE A 8 15.11 -1.91 -4.22
C ILE A 8 14.93 -1.19 -2.87
N PHE A 9 16.00 -0.64 -2.35
CA PHE A 9 16.02 0.05 -1.07
C PHE A 9 16.68 1.42 -1.19
N ALA A 10 16.41 2.31 -0.21
CA ALA A 10 17.23 3.48 0.00
C ALA A 10 18.57 3.04 0.60
N LEU A 11 19.68 3.37 -0.06
CA LEU A 11 21.03 3.04 0.35
C LEU A 11 21.76 4.27 0.93
N SER A 12 22.79 4.02 1.73
CA SER A 12 23.76 5.02 2.15
C SER A 12 24.42 5.68 0.92
N GLU A 13 25.11 6.81 1.12
CA GLU A 13 25.79 7.52 0.03
C GLU A 13 26.84 6.64 -0.69
N ASP A 14 27.50 5.75 0.05
CA ASP A 14 28.48 4.80 -0.49
C ASP A 14 27.85 3.46 -0.95
N GLY A 15 26.53 3.30 -0.78
CA GLY A 15 25.79 2.09 -1.18
C GLY A 15 26.03 0.87 -0.29
N SER A 16 26.73 1.00 0.83
CA SER A 16 27.18 -0.15 1.64
C SER A 16 26.13 -0.73 2.57
N TYR A 17 25.07 0.02 2.88
CA TYR A 17 23.96 -0.45 3.73
C TYR A 17 22.64 0.25 3.38
N ILE A 18 21.53 -0.31 3.87
CA ILE A 18 20.19 0.29 3.74
C ILE A 18 20.09 1.47 4.71
N ASP A 19 19.94 2.69 4.16
CA ASP A 19 19.74 3.91 4.95
C ASP A 19 18.35 4.52 4.70
N PRO A 20 17.39 4.33 5.61
CA PRO A 20 16.07 4.92 5.48
C PRO A 20 16.07 6.45 5.58
N ASN A 21 17.13 7.08 6.07
CA ASN A 21 17.25 8.53 6.19
C ASN A 21 17.75 9.20 4.91
N ASN A 22 18.44 8.46 4.04
CA ASN A 22 18.84 8.96 2.72
C ASN A 22 17.60 9.04 1.81
N GLN A 23 16.93 10.18 1.79
CA GLN A 23 15.67 10.36 1.09
C GLN A 23 15.78 10.26 -0.44
N ALA A 24 16.94 10.53 -1.01
CA ALA A 24 17.24 10.41 -2.43
C ALA A 24 17.98 9.11 -2.79
N GLY A 25 18.33 8.30 -1.79
CA GLY A 25 19.23 7.16 -1.91
C GLY A 25 18.61 5.89 -2.50
N VAL A 26 17.38 5.94 -3.01
CA VAL A 26 16.81 4.77 -3.69
C VAL A 26 17.48 4.60 -5.04
N VAL A 27 18.12 3.44 -5.24
CA VAL A 27 18.80 3.05 -6.47
C VAL A 27 18.00 1.95 -7.16
N GLY A 28 17.93 1.97 -8.49
CA GLY A 28 17.20 0.97 -9.27
C GLY A 28 15.80 1.42 -9.70
N TRP A 29 15.49 2.72 -9.68
CA TRP A 29 14.21 3.21 -10.23
C TRP A 29 14.02 2.91 -11.71
N ASP A 30 15.08 2.69 -12.46
CA ASP A 30 15.11 2.28 -13.87
C ASP A 30 14.53 0.87 -14.10
N GLU A 31 14.52 0.02 -13.09
CA GLU A 31 13.85 -1.29 -13.15
C GLU A 31 12.32 -1.16 -13.39
N LEU A 32 11.74 0.01 -13.10
CA LEU A 32 10.33 0.28 -13.39
C LEU A 32 10.03 0.35 -14.89
N ASP A 33 11.00 0.63 -15.74
CA ASP A 33 10.80 0.76 -17.18
C ASP A 33 10.26 -0.57 -17.77
N ASP A 34 10.76 -1.72 -17.25
CA ASP A 34 10.36 -3.06 -17.67
C ASP A 34 9.37 -3.77 -16.73
N ALA A 35 9.06 -3.18 -15.56
CA ALA A 35 8.19 -3.80 -14.58
C ALA A 35 6.70 -3.78 -15.00
N ASP A 36 5.96 -4.86 -14.71
CA ASP A 36 4.52 -4.97 -14.91
C ASP A 36 3.71 -4.48 -13.71
N LEU A 37 4.30 -4.46 -12.52
CA LEU A 37 3.67 -4.08 -11.25
C LEU A 37 4.68 -3.40 -10.34
N MET A 38 4.30 -2.30 -9.71
CA MET A 38 5.09 -1.67 -8.63
C MET A 38 4.44 -1.92 -7.28
N ILE A 39 5.20 -2.49 -6.33
CA ILE A 39 4.80 -2.53 -4.92
C ILE A 39 5.63 -1.48 -4.17
N ILE A 40 4.97 -0.48 -3.60
CA ILE A 40 5.62 0.64 -2.93
C ILE A 40 5.27 0.70 -1.44
N GLY A 41 6.30 0.66 -0.57
CA GLY A 41 6.19 0.74 0.89
C GLY A 41 7.11 1.81 1.49
N THR A 42 7.35 2.89 0.77
CA THR A 42 8.31 3.95 1.16
C THR A 42 7.65 5.10 1.91
N ARG A 43 8.48 5.99 2.49
CA ARG A 43 8.06 7.20 3.17
C ARG A 43 9.01 8.37 2.91
N PHE A 44 8.46 9.51 2.49
CA PHE A 44 9.17 10.78 2.32
C PHE A 44 10.39 10.71 1.40
N ARG A 45 10.34 9.87 0.35
CA ARG A 45 11.42 9.84 -0.64
C ARG A 45 11.45 11.14 -1.46
N LYS A 46 12.65 11.52 -1.87
CA LYS A 46 12.90 12.72 -2.70
C LYS A 46 13.70 12.28 -3.93
N PRO A 47 13.08 11.57 -4.88
CA PRO A 47 13.78 11.17 -6.08
C PRO A 47 14.30 12.41 -6.83
N THR A 48 15.48 12.29 -7.43
CA THR A 48 16.00 13.29 -8.35
C THR A 48 15.14 13.34 -9.62
N ALA A 49 15.27 14.37 -10.42
CA ALA A 49 14.52 14.48 -11.68
C ALA A 49 14.78 13.28 -12.63
N SER A 50 16.01 12.73 -12.63
CA SER A 50 16.36 11.54 -13.41
C SER A 50 15.70 10.28 -12.86
N GLN A 51 15.55 10.14 -11.55
CA GLN A 51 14.85 9.02 -10.92
C GLN A 51 13.33 9.14 -11.10
N ALA A 52 12.78 10.34 -10.94
CA ALA A 52 11.35 10.60 -11.07
C ALA A 52 10.80 10.27 -12.46
N LYS A 53 11.62 10.39 -13.54
CA LYS A 53 11.18 10.06 -14.90
C LYS A 53 10.74 8.59 -15.06
N HIS A 54 11.36 7.65 -14.35
CA HIS A 54 11.02 6.23 -14.40
C HIS A 54 9.65 5.99 -13.71
N ILE A 55 9.42 6.63 -12.55
CA ILE A 55 8.12 6.60 -11.88
C ILE A 55 7.05 7.26 -12.77
N THR A 56 7.37 8.39 -13.39
CA THR A 56 6.48 9.08 -14.33
C THR A 56 6.15 8.19 -15.53
N GLY A 57 7.13 7.54 -16.13
CA GLY A 57 6.94 6.58 -17.23
C GLY A 57 5.97 5.47 -16.81
N PHE A 58 6.26 4.82 -15.68
CA PHE A 58 5.47 3.73 -15.14
C PHE A 58 3.97 4.10 -14.97
N ILE A 59 3.67 5.24 -14.32
CA ILE A 59 2.29 5.68 -14.14
C ILE A 59 1.65 6.17 -15.45
N ASN A 60 2.42 6.78 -16.37
CA ASN A 60 1.92 7.22 -17.67
C ASN A 60 1.51 6.07 -18.58
N ASP A 61 2.12 4.91 -18.42
CA ASP A 61 1.74 3.67 -19.09
C ASP A 61 0.47 3.03 -18.50
N GLY A 62 -0.06 3.59 -17.40
CA GLY A 62 -1.22 3.04 -16.70
C GLY A 62 -0.95 1.73 -15.97
N LYS A 63 0.33 1.44 -15.70
CA LYS A 63 0.74 0.19 -15.03
C LYS A 63 0.24 0.14 -13.59
N PRO A 64 -0.14 -1.04 -13.08
CA PRO A 64 -0.76 -1.18 -11.76
C PRO A 64 0.23 -0.98 -10.60
N LEU A 65 -0.32 -0.52 -9.45
CA LEU A 65 0.44 -0.31 -8.22
C LEU A 65 -0.20 -0.99 -7.02
N ILE A 66 0.64 -1.42 -6.09
CA ILE A 66 0.24 -1.78 -4.72
C ILE A 66 0.90 -0.81 -3.76
N GLY A 67 0.09 -0.02 -3.05
CA GLY A 67 0.54 0.90 -2.01
C GLY A 67 0.41 0.29 -0.62
N ILE A 68 1.51 0.26 0.15
CA ILE A 68 1.53 -0.31 1.48
C ILE A 68 1.79 0.79 2.51
N ARG A 69 0.90 0.92 3.48
CA ARG A 69 0.97 1.80 4.65
C ARG A 69 1.50 3.20 4.34
N THR A 70 2.80 3.43 4.51
CA THR A 70 3.42 4.74 4.35
C THR A 70 3.47 5.24 2.90
N SER A 71 3.08 4.42 1.94
CA SER A 71 2.99 4.81 0.53
C SER A 71 2.02 5.96 0.28
N THR A 72 1.01 6.17 1.12
CA THR A 72 0.12 7.33 1.08
C THR A 72 0.86 8.67 1.26
N HIS A 73 2.11 8.63 1.74
CA HIS A 73 3.06 9.74 1.80
C HIS A 73 4.47 9.29 1.37
N ALA A 74 4.51 8.49 0.29
CA ALA A 74 5.75 7.91 -0.23
C ALA A 74 6.81 8.96 -0.55
N PHE A 75 6.37 10.09 -1.10
CA PHE A 75 7.26 11.15 -1.59
C PHE A 75 7.06 12.47 -0.86
N ASN A 76 8.09 13.32 -0.89
CA ASN A 76 8.10 14.65 -0.27
C ASN A 76 9.00 15.60 -1.07
N GLY A 77 8.84 16.92 -0.84
CA GLY A 77 9.58 17.97 -1.57
C GLY A 77 8.75 18.57 -2.69
N ASP A 78 9.40 19.31 -3.55
CA ASP A 78 8.76 20.13 -4.59
C ASP A 78 8.86 19.50 -5.99
N GLY A 79 9.20 18.22 -6.07
CA GLY A 79 9.24 17.46 -7.31
C GLY A 79 7.86 17.15 -7.87
N ASN A 80 7.83 16.81 -9.16
CA ASN A 80 6.61 16.55 -9.89
C ASN A 80 6.81 15.33 -10.81
N PHE A 81 5.78 14.47 -10.92
CA PHE A 81 5.72 13.33 -11.84
C PHE A 81 5.01 13.67 -13.17
N GLY A 82 4.57 14.92 -13.32
CA GLY A 82 3.85 15.42 -14.49
C GLY A 82 2.41 15.82 -14.17
N GLY A 83 1.86 16.73 -14.97
CA GLY A 83 0.50 17.24 -14.78
C GLY A 83 0.23 17.73 -13.37
N GLU A 84 -0.83 17.25 -12.76
CA GLU A 84 -1.22 17.56 -11.38
C GLU A 84 -0.60 16.62 -10.34
N VAL A 85 0.11 15.55 -10.77
CA VAL A 85 0.73 14.56 -9.87
C VAL A 85 2.10 15.05 -9.42
N ASN A 86 2.19 15.55 -8.20
CA ASN A 86 3.45 15.95 -7.58
C ASN A 86 3.85 15.01 -6.43
N TYR A 87 5.04 15.18 -5.87
CA TYR A 87 5.54 14.32 -4.81
C TYR A 87 4.61 14.27 -3.59
N ARG A 88 4.01 15.39 -3.21
CA ARG A 88 3.20 15.49 -1.99
C ARG A 88 1.80 14.90 -2.15
N ASN A 89 1.24 14.94 -3.37
CA ASN A 89 -0.10 14.41 -3.64
C ASN A 89 -0.11 13.06 -4.36
N PHE A 90 1.04 12.44 -4.61
CA PHE A 90 1.12 11.13 -5.26
C PHE A 90 0.17 10.11 -4.62
N GLY A 91 0.18 10.01 -3.28
CA GLY A 91 -0.74 9.12 -2.57
C GLY A 91 -2.20 9.39 -2.92
N ARG A 92 -2.61 10.67 -2.91
CA ARG A 92 -3.99 11.07 -3.25
C ARG A 92 -4.35 10.76 -4.70
N MET A 93 -3.44 11.04 -5.63
CA MET A 93 -3.71 10.98 -7.07
C MET A 93 -3.57 9.58 -7.66
N VAL A 94 -2.72 8.74 -7.05
CA VAL A 94 -2.38 7.42 -7.61
C VAL A 94 -2.85 6.27 -6.73
N LEU A 95 -2.97 6.48 -5.42
CA LEU A 95 -3.40 5.46 -4.45
C LEU A 95 -4.78 5.77 -3.82
N GLY A 96 -5.41 6.89 -4.19
CA GLY A 96 -6.72 7.32 -3.68
C GLY A 96 -6.68 8.11 -2.37
N GLU A 97 -5.61 7.98 -1.58
CA GLU A 97 -5.50 8.66 -0.30
C GLU A 97 -4.08 9.14 -0.03
N GLN A 98 -3.97 10.29 0.61
CA GLN A 98 -2.73 10.76 1.22
C GLN A 98 -2.81 10.60 2.73
N TRP A 99 -1.66 10.49 3.40
CA TRP A 99 -1.65 10.39 4.86
C TRP A 99 -2.29 11.61 5.52
N VAL A 100 -3.28 11.36 6.37
CA VAL A 100 -4.02 12.38 7.12
C VAL A 100 -3.61 12.35 8.59
N SER A 101 -3.77 11.19 9.24
CA SER A 101 -3.47 10.99 10.66
C SER A 101 -3.49 9.51 11.03
N HIS A 102 -2.94 9.19 12.18
CA HIS A 102 -3.29 7.95 12.87
C HIS A 102 -4.73 8.03 13.36
N HIS A 103 -5.52 6.97 13.19
CA HIS A 103 -6.91 6.95 13.62
C HIS A 103 -7.08 6.38 15.02
N GLY A 104 -6.36 5.31 15.38
CA GLY A 104 -6.22 4.77 16.73
C GLY A 104 -5.12 5.47 17.54
N LYS A 105 -4.82 4.95 18.72
CA LYS A 105 -3.66 5.36 19.53
C LYS A 105 -2.43 4.63 19.02
N HIS A 106 -1.61 5.34 18.25
CA HIS A 106 -0.40 4.78 17.65
C HIS A 106 0.50 4.08 18.68
N LYS A 107 1.00 2.89 18.35
CA LYS A 107 1.81 2.02 19.22
C LYS A 107 1.10 1.52 20.49
N GLN A 108 -0.20 1.68 20.61
CA GLN A 108 -1.00 1.19 21.73
C GLN A 108 -2.21 0.39 21.27
N GLN A 109 -2.78 0.74 20.14
CA GLN A 109 -3.96 0.12 19.55
C GLN A 109 -3.64 -0.41 18.16
N GLY A 110 -4.08 -1.61 17.87
CA GLY A 110 -3.98 -2.23 16.54
C GLY A 110 -5.23 -2.00 15.71
N ALA A 111 -5.25 -2.63 14.54
CA ALA A 111 -6.39 -2.67 13.65
C ALA A 111 -6.71 -4.10 13.23
N ARG A 112 -7.97 -4.51 13.37
CA ARG A 112 -8.48 -5.76 12.81
C ARG A 112 -9.24 -5.48 11.53
N GLY A 113 -8.92 -6.23 10.49
CA GLY A 113 -9.63 -6.17 9.22
C GLY A 113 -11.06 -6.70 9.35
N VAL A 114 -12.00 -5.95 8.81
CA VAL A 114 -13.41 -6.34 8.67
C VAL A 114 -13.77 -6.20 7.20
N VAL A 115 -14.16 -7.28 6.57
CA VAL A 115 -14.54 -7.28 5.15
C VAL A 115 -15.70 -6.31 4.93
N GLU A 116 -15.59 -5.47 3.90
CA GLU A 116 -16.65 -4.53 3.55
C GLU A 116 -17.90 -5.27 3.07
N THR A 117 -19.06 -4.75 3.39
CA THR A 117 -20.35 -5.33 3.00
C THR A 117 -20.43 -5.49 1.48
N GLY A 118 -20.73 -6.72 1.04
CA GLY A 118 -20.81 -7.07 -0.37
C GLY A 118 -19.48 -7.39 -1.05
N GLN A 119 -18.35 -7.38 -0.34
CA GLN A 119 -17.03 -7.65 -0.92
C GLN A 119 -16.45 -9.03 -0.58
N ALA A 120 -17.19 -9.88 0.13
CA ALA A 120 -16.69 -11.18 0.60
C ALA A 120 -16.19 -12.09 -0.53
N ASP A 121 -16.80 -12.00 -1.72
CA ASP A 121 -16.43 -12.81 -2.88
C ASP A 121 -15.41 -12.13 -3.81
N HIS A 122 -14.86 -10.96 -3.41
CA HIS A 122 -13.88 -10.27 -4.25
C HIS A 122 -12.57 -11.09 -4.33
N PRO A 123 -11.98 -11.30 -5.53
CA PRO A 123 -10.81 -12.18 -5.71
C PRO A 123 -9.64 -11.85 -4.78
N ILE A 124 -9.37 -10.57 -4.52
CA ILE A 124 -8.30 -10.13 -3.59
C ILE A 124 -8.52 -10.69 -2.18
N LEU A 125 -9.76 -10.97 -1.78
CA LEU A 125 -10.11 -11.50 -0.47
C LEU A 125 -10.20 -13.04 -0.44
N SER A 126 -9.80 -13.72 -1.52
CA SER A 126 -9.78 -15.19 -1.57
C SER A 126 -8.94 -15.76 -0.43
N SER A 127 -9.56 -16.58 0.43
CA SER A 127 -8.96 -17.15 1.66
C SER A 127 -8.33 -16.11 2.62
N VAL A 128 -8.88 -14.89 2.65
CA VAL A 128 -8.52 -13.81 3.59
C VAL A 128 -9.67 -13.63 4.59
N SER A 129 -9.43 -13.90 5.87
CA SER A 129 -10.47 -13.89 6.92
C SER A 129 -10.07 -13.15 8.19
N ASP A 130 -8.79 -13.11 8.54
CA ASP A 130 -8.29 -12.56 9.81
C ASP A 130 -7.04 -11.71 9.60
N VAL A 131 -7.22 -10.54 9.04
CA VAL A 131 -6.15 -9.53 8.95
C VAL A 131 -6.03 -8.81 10.28
N PHE A 132 -4.82 -8.80 10.86
CA PHE A 132 -4.51 -7.99 12.02
C PHE A 132 -3.23 -7.19 11.80
N ALA A 133 -3.29 -5.88 12.09
CA ALA A 133 -2.18 -4.95 11.98
C ALA A 133 -1.90 -4.26 13.33
N PRO A 134 -0.82 -4.64 14.03
CA PRO A 134 -0.40 -3.94 15.25
C PRO A 134 -0.05 -2.46 15.03
N SER A 135 0.11 -2.05 13.79
CA SER A 135 0.56 -0.69 13.45
C SER A 135 -0.54 0.37 13.43
N ASP A 136 -1.77 0.04 13.72
CA ASP A 136 -2.97 0.88 13.63
C ASP A 136 -3.51 1.13 12.19
N VAL A 137 -4.70 1.71 12.09
CA VAL A 137 -5.31 2.19 10.85
C VAL A 137 -5.08 3.70 10.70
N TYR A 138 -4.98 4.18 9.46
CA TYR A 138 -4.94 5.62 9.18
C TYR A 138 -6.33 6.22 9.02
N GLY A 139 -6.45 7.52 9.25
CA GLY A 139 -7.60 8.29 8.81
C GLY A 139 -7.64 8.36 7.29
N VAL A 140 -8.79 8.04 6.70
CA VAL A 140 -9.05 8.02 5.27
C VAL A 140 -10.27 8.89 5.00
N ILE A 141 -10.12 9.94 4.21
CA ILE A 141 -11.17 10.95 4.00
C ILE A 141 -11.37 11.37 2.53
N HIS A 142 -10.50 10.91 1.61
CA HIS A 142 -10.56 11.37 0.22
C HIS A 142 -11.11 10.33 -0.76
N LEU A 143 -11.36 9.09 -0.32
CA LEU A 143 -11.97 8.10 -1.19
C LEU A 143 -13.34 8.58 -1.67
N THR A 144 -13.70 8.19 -2.87
CA THR A 144 -14.93 8.55 -3.58
C THR A 144 -15.73 7.30 -3.93
N ASP A 145 -16.86 7.46 -4.61
CA ASP A 145 -17.67 6.36 -5.15
C ASP A 145 -17.00 5.60 -6.31
N GLN A 146 -15.89 6.11 -6.83
CA GLN A 146 -15.05 5.38 -7.81
C GLN A 146 -14.12 4.36 -7.14
N ASP A 147 -13.87 4.51 -5.84
CA ASP A 147 -13.01 3.63 -5.06
C ASP A 147 -13.80 2.41 -4.58
N THR A 148 -13.19 1.24 -4.65
CA THR A 148 -13.79 0.01 -4.10
C THR A 148 -13.14 -0.33 -2.78
N ILE A 149 -13.81 -0.03 -1.67
CA ILE A 149 -13.35 -0.44 -0.34
C ILE A 149 -13.56 -1.94 -0.21
N LEU A 150 -12.49 -2.68 0.07
CA LEU A 150 -12.50 -4.13 0.26
C LEU A 150 -12.59 -4.52 1.73
N MET A 151 -11.93 -3.74 2.58
CA MET A 151 -11.79 -4.04 4.01
C MET A 151 -11.75 -2.76 4.82
N ARG A 152 -12.42 -2.75 5.98
CA ARG A 152 -12.33 -1.70 6.98
C ARG A 152 -11.45 -2.13 8.15
N GLY A 153 -10.86 -1.18 8.86
CA GLY A 153 -10.04 -1.42 10.03
C GLY A 153 -10.76 -1.08 11.32
N ALA A 154 -11.10 -2.08 12.10
CA ALA A 154 -11.59 -1.89 13.45
C ALA A 154 -10.41 -1.63 14.40
N VAL A 155 -10.42 -0.48 15.08
CA VAL A 155 -9.44 -0.17 16.15
C VAL A 155 -9.65 -1.13 17.31
N THR A 156 -8.57 -1.75 17.79
CA THR A 156 -8.60 -2.70 18.91
C THR A 156 -8.11 -2.06 20.21
N GLU A 157 -8.37 -2.69 21.34
CA GLU A 157 -7.97 -2.17 22.67
C GLU A 157 -6.45 -2.13 22.84
N THR A 158 -5.77 -3.13 22.30
CA THR A 158 -4.32 -3.30 22.43
C THR A 158 -3.69 -3.75 21.11
N LEU A 159 -2.37 -4.00 21.10
CA LEU A 159 -1.62 -4.55 19.98
C LEU A 159 -1.69 -6.08 19.89
N ASP A 160 -2.37 -6.75 20.82
CA ASP A 160 -2.51 -8.22 20.82
C ASP A 160 -3.49 -8.63 19.72
N PRO A 161 -3.15 -9.60 18.84
CA PRO A 161 -4.09 -10.13 17.85
C PRO A 161 -5.39 -10.71 18.42
N LYS A 162 -5.44 -11.05 19.71
CA LYS A 162 -6.65 -11.50 20.40
C LYS A 162 -7.50 -10.36 20.99
N SER A 163 -7.00 -9.13 20.90
CA SER A 163 -7.67 -7.96 21.45
C SER A 163 -9.01 -7.71 20.78
N GLN A 164 -9.98 -7.28 21.59
CA GLN A 164 -11.30 -6.91 21.09
C GLN A 164 -11.27 -5.54 20.41
N LYS A 165 -12.20 -5.31 19.49
CA LYS A 165 -12.43 -3.96 18.95
C LYS A 165 -13.00 -3.06 20.06
N ILE A 166 -12.57 -1.80 20.05
CA ILE A 166 -13.15 -0.80 20.96
C ILE A 166 -14.54 -0.37 20.49
N GLU A 167 -15.37 0.03 21.42
CA GLU A 167 -16.67 0.64 21.13
C GLU A 167 -16.53 2.15 20.89
N GLY A 168 -17.51 2.74 20.20
CA GLY A 168 -17.64 4.19 20.01
C GLY A 168 -17.11 4.70 18.69
N SER A 169 -16.96 6.02 18.60
CA SER A 169 -16.76 6.79 17.35
C SER A 169 -15.52 6.42 16.55
N LYS A 170 -14.55 5.70 17.12
CA LYS A 170 -13.38 5.22 16.36
C LYS A 170 -13.72 4.05 15.42
N ASN A 171 -14.80 3.32 15.73
CA ASN A 171 -15.27 2.20 14.92
C ASN A 171 -16.68 2.42 14.36
N ASP A 172 -17.23 3.63 14.48
CA ASP A 172 -18.55 4.00 13.94
C ASP A 172 -18.50 5.37 13.23
N PRO A 173 -18.24 5.42 11.93
CA PRO A 173 -17.85 4.29 11.05
C PRO A 173 -16.37 3.89 11.18
N MET A 174 -16.06 2.63 10.91
CA MET A 174 -14.68 2.16 10.77
C MET A 174 -14.00 2.79 9.55
N GLN A 175 -12.72 3.11 9.66
CA GLN A 175 -11.93 3.62 8.53
C GLN A 175 -11.65 2.53 7.49
N PRO A 176 -11.55 2.87 6.20
CA PRO A 176 -11.01 1.95 5.19
C PRO A 176 -9.60 1.48 5.56
N LEU A 177 -9.36 0.16 5.46
CA LEU A 177 -8.05 -0.47 5.66
C LEU A 177 -7.40 -0.86 4.35
N ALA A 178 -8.22 -1.33 3.38
CA ALA A 178 -7.75 -1.73 2.06
C ALA A 178 -8.81 -1.39 0.99
N TRP A 179 -8.36 -0.90 -0.17
CA TRP A 179 -9.22 -0.49 -1.28
C TRP A 179 -8.52 -0.59 -2.62
N LEU A 180 -9.32 -0.56 -3.69
CA LEU A 180 -8.89 -0.35 -5.07
C LEU A 180 -9.19 1.10 -5.47
N HIS A 181 -8.28 1.71 -6.20
CA HIS A 181 -8.40 3.07 -6.72
C HIS A 181 -8.08 3.12 -8.22
N PRO A 182 -9.02 3.54 -9.07
CA PRO A 182 -8.73 3.85 -10.46
C PRO A 182 -8.06 5.22 -10.54
N TYR A 183 -6.83 5.28 -11.03
CA TYR A 183 -6.12 6.55 -11.20
C TYR A 183 -6.07 6.99 -12.67
N VAL A 184 -5.88 8.28 -12.88
CA VAL A 184 -5.59 8.86 -14.20
C VAL A 184 -4.19 9.46 -14.14
N SER A 185 -3.32 9.01 -15.03
CA SER A 185 -1.92 9.47 -15.09
C SER A 185 -1.80 10.89 -15.65
N PRO A 186 -0.62 11.51 -15.52
CA PRO A 186 -0.36 12.80 -16.18
C PRO A 186 -0.56 12.83 -17.70
N SER A 187 -0.38 11.69 -18.37
CA SER A 187 -0.63 11.53 -19.81
C SER A 187 -2.10 11.31 -20.17
N GLY A 188 -2.99 11.15 -19.16
CA GLY A 188 -4.40 10.80 -19.35
C GLY A 188 -4.68 9.31 -19.46
N THR A 189 -3.66 8.45 -19.34
CA THR A 189 -3.85 6.99 -19.32
C THR A 189 -4.46 6.55 -18.01
N LYS A 190 -5.43 5.62 -18.07
CA LYS A 190 -6.05 5.05 -16.87
C LYS A 190 -5.27 3.85 -16.36
N GLY A 191 -5.09 3.78 -15.05
CA GLY A 191 -4.52 2.64 -14.37
C GLY A 191 -5.30 2.31 -13.10
N ASN A 192 -4.90 1.25 -12.42
CA ASN A 192 -5.51 0.83 -11.16
C ASN A 192 -4.45 0.63 -10.08
N SER A 193 -4.79 0.95 -8.86
CA SER A 193 -3.97 0.63 -7.71
C SER A 193 -4.77 -0.08 -6.62
N PHE A 194 -4.07 -0.91 -5.85
CA PHE A 194 -4.53 -1.41 -4.56
C PHE A 194 -3.75 -0.67 -3.47
N CYS A 195 -4.43 -0.21 -2.44
CA CYS A 195 -3.79 0.44 -1.31
C CYS A 195 -4.28 -0.16 0.02
N THR A 196 -3.35 -0.32 0.96
CA THR A 196 -3.68 -0.69 2.34
C THR A 196 -2.96 0.19 3.34
N THR A 197 -3.67 0.60 4.41
CA THR A 197 -3.07 1.33 5.53
C THR A 197 -2.36 0.41 6.53
N ALA A 198 -2.52 -0.91 6.43
CA ALA A 198 -1.66 -1.90 7.06
C ALA A 198 -0.37 -2.09 6.24
N GLY A 199 0.69 -2.64 6.86
CA GLY A 199 1.94 -2.98 6.16
C GLY A 199 3.21 -2.37 6.77
N ALA A 200 3.20 -2.03 8.07
CA ALA A 200 4.46 -1.96 8.82
C ALA A 200 5.08 -3.36 8.90
N SER A 201 6.40 -3.47 9.12
CA SER A 201 7.06 -4.77 9.17
C SER A 201 6.35 -5.76 10.12
N VAL A 202 5.94 -5.29 11.28
CA VAL A 202 5.21 -6.11 12.28
C VAL A 202 3.83 -6.58 11.81
N ASP A 203 3.19 -5.91 10.86
CA ASP A 203 1.90 -6.31 10.34
C ASP A 203 2.01 -7.55 9.44
N PHE A 204 3.18 -7.79 8.85
CA PHE A 204 3.42 -8.94 7.99
C PHE A 204 3.48 -10.28 8.75
N VAL A 205 3.42 -10.29 10.08
CA VAL A 205 3.13 -11.50 10.86
C VAL A 205 1.73 -12.03 10.53
N SER A 206 0.77 -11.17 10.18
CA SER A 206 -0.56 -11.58 9.72
C SER A 206 -0.47 -12.30 8.37
N GLU A 207 -0.75 -13.60 8.37
CA GLU A 207 -0.75 -14.43 7.17
C GLU A 207 -1.73 -13.90 6.13
N ASP A 208 -2.92 -13.50 6.57
CA ASP A 208 -3.97 -13.01 5.68
C ASP A 208 -3.67 -11.64 5.10
N LEU A 209 -2.89 -10.79 5.78
CA LEU A 209 -2.38 -9.56 5.16
C LEU A 209 -1.42 -9.87 4.01
N ARG A 210 -0.48 -10.81 4.21
CA ARG A 210 0.42 -11.24 3.14
C ARG A 210 -0.36 -11.82 1.96
N ARG A 211 -1.38 -12.65 2.25
CA ARG A 211 -2.24 -13.26 1.22
C ARG A 211 -3.03 -12.21 0.44
N MET A 212 -3.60 -11.22 1.12
CA MET A 212 -4.31 -10.13 0.47
C MET A 212 -3.41 -9.35 -0.51
N ILE A 213 -2.16 -9.07 -0.14
CA ILE A 213 -1.19 -8.38 -1.00
C ILE A 213 -0.79 -9.27 -2.19
N VAL A 214 -0.55 -10.55 -1.99
CA VAL A 214 -0.25 -11.49 -3.08
C VAL A 214 -1.44 -11.63 -4.02
N ASN A 215 -2.66 -11.77 -3.49
CA ASN A 215 -3.87 -11.80 -4.30
C ASN A 215 -4.06 -10.51 -5.10
N ALA A 216 -3.73 -9.34 -4.51
CA ALA A 216 -3.78 -8.06 -5.23
C ALA A 216 -2.79 -8.02 -6.40
N ALA A 217 -1.59 -8.62 -6.24
CA ALA A 217 -0.63 -8.71 -7.33
C ALA A 217 -1.15 -9.56 -8.50
N TYR A 218 -1.75 -10.71 -8.22
CA TYR A 218 -2.42 -11.52 -9.24
C TYR A 218 -3.55 -10.76 -9.94
N PHE A 219 -4.44 -10.16 -9.14
CA PHE A 219 -5.61 -9.45 -9.65
C PHE A 219 -5.24 -8.27 -10.53
N LEU A 220 -4.27 -7.45 -10.10
CA LEU A 220 -3.87 -6.24 -10.83
C LEU A 220 -3.04 -6.54 -12.09
N THR A 221 -2.46 -7.73 -12.19
CA THR A 221 -1.73 -8.20 -13.39
C THR A 221 -2.56 -9.11 -14.27
N ASP A 222 -3.89 -9.10 -14.11
CA ASP A 222 -4.85 -9.91 -14.86
C ASP A 222 -4.54 -11.42 -14.85
N LYS A 223 -3.92 -11.90 -13.77
CA LYS A 223 -3.66 -13.32 -13.54
C LYS A 223 -4.74 -13.93 -12.65
N PRO A 224 -5.12 -15.20 -12.87
CA PRO A 224 -6.06 -15.89 -11.99
C PRO A 224 -5.56 -15.89 -10.55
N VAL A 225 -6.35 -15.32 -9.64
CA VAL A 225 -6.02 -15.36 -8.20
C VAL A 225 -6.17 -16.78 -7.70
N PRO A 226 -5.17 -17.37 -7.02
CA PRO A 226 -5.27 -18.70 -6.44
C PRO A 226 -6.40 -18.77 -5.42
N GLU A 227 -7.07 -19.94 -5.29
CA GLU A 227 -8.06 -20.16 -4.22
C GLU A 227 -7.46 -19.86 -2.85
N LYS A 228 -6.22 -20.32 -2.61
CA LYS A 228 -5.44 -19.98 -1.42
C LYS A 228 -3.97 -19.81 -1.81
N ALA A 229 -3.51 -18.55 -1.93
CA ALA A 229 -2.11 -18.27 -2.19
C ALA A 229 -1.25 -18.74 -1.00
N ASP A 230 -0.16 -19.43 -1.31
CA ASP A 230 0.87 -19.77 -0.29
C ASP A 230 1.65 -18.51 0.05
N VAL A 231 1.71 -18.18 1.33
CA VAL A 231 2.39 -16.98 1.83
C VAL A 231 3.23 -17.30 3.08
N GLY A 232 3.69 -18.55 3.17
CA GLY A 232 4.66 -18.96 4.16
C GLY A 232 5.91 -18.08 4.12
N PHE A 233 6.57 -17.88 5.26
CA PHE A 233 7.87 -17.22 5.29
C PHE A 233 8.92 -18.14 4.68
N VAL A 234 9.78 -17.59 3.82
CA VAL A 234 10.96 -18.28 3.30
C VAL A 234 12.05 -18.29 4.36
N ASP A 235 12.25 -17.15 5.02
CA ASP A 235 13.16 -16.99 6.15
C ASP A 235 12.38 -16.70 7.44
N PRO A 236 12.94 -17.00 8.62
CA PRO A 236 12.32 -16.63 9.90
C PRO A 236 12.07 -15.12 9.99
N PHE A 237 10.88 -14.78 10.51
CA PHE A 237 10.50 -13.37 10.74
C PHE A 237 11.07 -12.88 12.07
#